data_b3e85edbbe408b479677a2527337e4fa
#
_entry.id   b3e85edbbe408b479677a2527337e4fa
#
_cell.length_a   1.000
_cell.length_b   1.000
_cell.length_c   1.000
_cell.angle_alpha   90.00
_cell.angle_beta   90.00
_cell.angle_gamma   90.00
#
_symmetry.space_group_name_H-M   'P 1'
#
loop_
_entity.id
_entity.type
_entity.pdbx_description
1 polymer ?
#
loop_
_entity_poly.entity_id
_entity_poly.type
_entity_poly.pdbx_seq_one_letter_code
_entity_poly.pdbx_strand_id
1 'polypeptide(L)'
;MHLVYAAVCGVLCGFGSILLCLVVDGARHVFEQATWLIWLLLVVGVVQLLLYKWWKLPLNLTTDAVIERMRGGHLISGLLAPGILIANAMTVFAGGSVGKEAGAMQMGASLGTMIARPFRLHNVVRRPHHDDTQDMHLYVAATGMAATFSALFFAPLGACMLVLELMRFAGLRYVCSMLVACFAGFLVANHFGIGDVITKVAIPHMTWHNVGMCVVIGVAAALFGSLFAVAIRLVQGVTARVRRNYYLWVVVGGLLVAVLVTACGWVRYTGSGGALLNDVLTAPDVSFAFAVKMLLTILCLGFWFKGGEIMPSLCLGGMIGSASFAMTGGDALFGAAVGSVCFLAAFNRCPLSAFLLGCEIFGWAAAPFLAIGVCVAFMFGYPVGIYGAGIDILARPGWKQFFHGMHESALLDESEGNAGFIDVAVAAGSAIEQVVSTAHQAAHRESEQWRHIVGQRRGERHDTHRGSADSGGGG
;
A
#
# COMPACT_ATOMS: atom_id res chain seq x y z
N MET A 1 -12.35 -5.87 30.82
CA MET A 1 -12.38 -6.98 29.84
C MET A 1 -11.62 -6.65 28.57
N HIS A 2 -11.83 -5.47 27.93
CA HIS A 2 -11.13 -5.06 26.71
C HIS A 2 -9.61 -5.04 26.84
N LEU A 3 -9.05 -4.51 27.93
CA LEU A 3 -7.59 -4.48 28.15
C LEU A 3 -6.98 -5.86 28.32
N VAL A 4 -7.68 -6.77 29.01
CA VAL A 4 -7.20 -8.17 29.16
C VAL A 4 -7.22 -8.89 27.82
N TYR A 5 -8.30 -8.74 27.06
CA TYR A 5 -8.36 -9.23 25.70
C TYR A 5 -7.21 -8.68 24.84
N ALA A 6 -6.99 -7.37 24.88
CA ALA A 6 -5.95 -6.70 24.11
C ALA A 6 -4.54 -7.21 24.45
N ALA A 7 -4.23 -7.38 25.73
CA ALA A 7 -2.95 -7.93 26.16
C ALA A 7 -2.73 -9.37 25.68
N VAL A 8 -3.73 -10.23 25.85
CA VAL A 8 -3.68 -11.62 25.37
C VAL A 8 -3.60 -11.68 23.84
N CYS A 9 -4.42 -10.86 23.16
CA CYS A 9 -4.40 -10.74 21.71
C CYS A 9 -3.02 -10.29 21.22
N GLY A 10 -2.43 -9.27 21.84
CA GLY A 10 -1.11 -8.77 21.51
C GLY A 10 -0.02 -9.84 21.63
N VAL A 11 0.01 -10.58 22.72
CA VAL A 11 0.98 -11.67 22.92
C VAL A 11 0.82 -12.75 21.86
N LEU A 12 -0.40 -13.24 21.63
CA LEU A 12 -0.64 -14.31 20.65
C LEU A 12 -0.41 -13.84 19.20
N CYS A 13 -0.75 -12.59 18.86
CA CYS A 13 -0.44 -11.99 17.58
C CYS A 13 1.07 -11.77 17.39
N GLY A 14 1.80 -11.45 18.48
CA GLY A 14 3.26 -11.39 18.48
C GLY A 14 3.90 -12.71 18.09
N PHE A 15 3.48 -13.83 18.70
CA PHE A 15 3.92 -15.16 18.31
C PHE A 15 3.51 -15.50 16.86
N GLY A 16 2.31 -15.10 16.44
CA GLY A 16 1.87 -15.24 15.05
C GLY A 16 2.79 -14.52 14.07
N SER A 17 3.20 -13.29 14.38
CA SER A 17 4.16 -12.51 13.58
C SER A 17 5.52 -13.20 13.51
N ILE A 18 6.06 -13.69 14.63
CA ILE A 18 7.31 -14.47 14.68
C ILE A 18 7.22 -15.70 13.77
N LEU A 19 6.13 -16.46 13.87
CA LEU A 19 5.91 -17.63 13.02
C LEU A 19 5.90 -17.26 11.53
N LEU A 20 5.21 -16.19 11.18
CA LEU A 20 5.18 -15.68 9.80
C LEU A 20 6.58 -15.31 9.30
N CYS A 21 7.37 -14.60 10.12
CA CYS A 21 8.75 -14.25 9.77
C CYS A 21 9.58 -15.51 9.52
N LEU A 22 9.61 -16.44 10.47
CA LEU A 22 10.42 -17.66 10.37
C LEU A 22 10.06 -18.49 9.13
N VAL A 23 8.78 -18.64 8.84
CA VAL A 23 8.31 -19.45 7.69
C VAL A 23 8.61 -18.74 6.36
N VAL A 24 8.37 -17.45 6.27
CA VAL A 24 8.57 -16.71 5.02
C VAL A 24 10.06 -16.45 4.75
N ASP A 25 10.83 -16.11 5.78
CA ASP A 25 12.28 -15.91 5.64
C ASP A 25 13.00 -17.24 5.38
N GLY A 26 12.56 -18.34 5.98
CA GLY A 26 13.01 -19.68 5.64
C GLY A 26 12.70 -20.07 4.18
N ALA A 27 11.50 -19.75 3.70
CA ALA A 27 11.10 -19.94 2.31
C ALA A 27 12.00 -19.11 1.35
N ARG A 28 12.31 -17.87 1.71
CA ARG A 28 13.22 -17.01 0.96
C ARG A 28 14.63 -17.60 0.89
N HIS A 29 15.16 -18.07 2.01
CA HIS A 29 16.49 -18.67 2.07
C HIS A 29 16.61 -19.91 1.15
N VAL A 30 15.58 -20.76 1.08
CA VAL A 30 15.55 -21.90 0.14
C VAL A 30 15.56 -21.42 -1.30
N PHE A 31 14.78 -20.39 -1.64
CA PHE A 31 14.79 -19.81 -2.98
C PHE A 31 16.17 -19.27 -3.38
N GLU A 32 16.88 -18.62 -2.46
CA GLU A 32 18.23 -18.06 -2.72
C GLU A 32 19.26 -19.15 -3.04
N GLN A 33 19.11 -20.33 -2.46
CA GLN A 33 19.96 -21.49 -2.76
C GLN A 33 19.63 -22.14 -4.11
N ALA A 34 18.36 -22.02 -4.57
CA ALA A 34 17.88 -22.71 -5.75
C ALA A 34 16.99 -21.78 -6.62
N THR A 35 17.60 -20.80 -7.27
CA THR A 35 16.88 -19.75 -8.03
C THR A 35 16.03 -20.29 -9.19
N TRP A 36 16.28 -21.53 -9.66
CA TRP A 36 15.42 -22.19 -10.65
C TRP A 36 13.99 -22.43 -10.15
N LEU A 37 13.76 -22.40 -8.81
CA LEU A 37 12.44 -22.46 -8.20
C LEU A 37 11.48 -21.36 -8.70
N ILE A 38 11.99 -20.30 -9.35
CA ILE A 38 11.15 -19.27 -9.96
C ILE A 38 10.12 -19.85 -10.95
N TRP A 39 10.45 -20.94 -11.62
CA TRP A 39 9.54 -21.62 -12.53
C TRP A 39 8.40 -22.35 -11.83
N LEU A 40 8.55 -22.65 -10.55
CA LEU A 40 7.46 -23.20 -9.72
C LEU A 40 6.38 -22.16 -9.42
N LEU A 41 6.62 -20.85 -9.67
CA LEU A 41 5.63 -19.82 -9.48
C LEU A 41 4.33 -20.12 -10.25
N LEU A 42 4.43 -20.72 -11.42
CA LEU A 42 3.29 -21.18 -12.23
C LEU A 42 2.39 -22.17 -11.47
N VAL A 43 3.02 -23.13 -10.80
CA VAL A 43 2.32 -24.20 -10.05
C VAL A 43 1.84 -23.67 -8.69
N VAL A 44 2.70 -22.94 -7.99
CA VAL A 44 2.43 -22.35 -6.68
C VAL A 44 1.20 -21.45 -6.72
N GLY A 45 1.06 -20.61 -7.74
CA GLY A 45 -0.13 -19.76 -7.90
C GLY A 45 -1.43 -20.56 -7.96
N VAL A 46 -1.44 -21.66 -8.69
CA VAL A 46 -2.61 -22.56 -8.79
C VAL A 46 -2.89 -23.23 -7.44
N VAL A 47 -1.84 -23.76 -6.78
CA VAL A 47 -1.98 -24.46 -5.47
C VAL A 47 -2.52 -23.52 -4.40
N GLN A 48 -2.07 -22.26 -4.36
CA GLN A 48 -2.62 -21.25 -3.44
C GLN A 48 -4.13 -21.07 -3.63
N LEU A 49 -4.57 -20.91 -4.89
CA LEU A 49 -5.99 -20.72 -5.18
C LEU A 49 -6.81 -21.98 -4.85
N LEU A 50 -6.26 -23.18 -5.07
CA LEU A 50 -6.91 -24.43 -4.66
C LEU A 50 -7.03 -24.53 -3.13
N LEU A 51 -6.01 -24.11 -2.38
CA LEU A 51 -6.05 -24.04 -0.92
C LEU A 51 -7.13 -23.07 -0.44
N TYR A 52 -7.20 -21.89 -1.03
CA TYR A 52 -8.24 -20.90 -0.73
C TYR A 52 -9.64 -21.43 -1.03
N LYS A 53 -9.81 -22.08 -2.19
CA LYS A 53 -11.08 -22.72 -2.56
C LYS A 53 -11.47 -23.82 -1.55
N TRP A 54 -10.52 -24.66 -1.15
CA TRP A 54 -10.76 -25.74 -0.18
C TRP A 54 -11.19 -25.20 1.18
N TRP A 55 -10.60 -24.10 1.62
CA TRP A 55 -10.97 -23.43 2.87
C TRP A 55 -12.14 -22.46 2.73
N LYS A 56 -12.78 -22.43 1.58
CA LYS A 56 -13.91 -21.53 1.27
C LYS A 56 -13.56 -20.06 1.49
N LEU A 57 -12.31 -19.68 1.24
CA LEU A 57 -11.85 -18.31 1.22
C LEU A 57 -12.03 -17.75 -0.21
N PRO A 58 -12.38 -16.45 -0.38
CA PRO A 58 -12.45 -15.83 -1.69
C PRO A 58 -11.12 -15.89 -2.44
N LEU A 59 -11.12 -16.31 -3.70
CA LEU A 59 -9.90 -16.43 -4.50
C LEU A 59 -9.25 -15.06 -4.77
N ASN A 60 -10.06 -14.02 -4.89
CA ASN A 60 -9.65 -12.63 -5.09
C ASN A 60 -9.43 -11.87 -3.77
N LEU A 61 -9.28 -12.56 -2.65
CA LEU A 61 -9.08 -11.91 -1.36
C LEU A 61 -7.75 -11.15 -1.34
N THR A 62 -7.85 -9.84 -1.20
CA THR A 62 -6.74 -8.89 -1.02
C THR A 62 -6.80 -8.29 0.38
N THR A 63 -5.76 -7.58 0.79
CA THR A 63 -5.76 -6.84 2.07
C THR A 63 -6.85 -5.78 2.10
N ASP A 64 -7.08 -5.09 0.97
CA ASP A 64 -8.15 -4.11 0.81
C ASP A 64 -9.54 -4.72 1.06
N ALA A 65 -9.81 -5.91 0.49
CA ALA A 65 -11.07 -6.63 0.72
C ALA A 65 -11.26 -7.06 2.19
N VAL A 66 -10.17 -7.39 2.91
CA VAL A 66 -10.23 -7.67 4.36
C VAL A 66 -10.57 -6.40 5.13
N ILE A 67 -9.94 -5.27 4.80
CA ILE A 67 -10.19 -3.97 5.42
C ILE A 67 -11.64 -3.54 5.19
N GLU A 68 -12.17 -3.69 3.99
CA GLU A 68 -13.58 -3.35 3.70
C GLU A 68 -14.56 -4.22 4.48
N ARG A 69 -14.30 -5.53 4.59
CA ARG A 69 -15.11 -6.42 5.44
C ARG A 69 -15.10 -6.00 6.89
N MET A 70 -13.93 -5.60 7.40
CA MET A 70 -13.81 -5.09 8.79
C MET A 70 -14.63 -3.82 8.98
N ARG A 71 -14.58 -2.88 8.03
CA ARG A 71 -15.37 -1.64 8.06
C ARG A 71 -16.89 -1.90 8.00
N GLY A 72 -17.29 -2.90 7.23
CA GLY A 72 -18.68 -3.35 7.18
C GLY A 72 -19.13 -4.13 8.42
N GLY A 73 -18.28 -4.25 9.45
CA GLY A 73 -18.60 -4.97 10.68
C GLY A 73 -18.72 -6.49 10.50
N HIS A 74 -18.16 -7.05 9.42
CA HIS A 74 -18.19 -8.48 9.18
C HIS A 74 -17.04 -9.21 9.90
N LEU A 75 -17.35 -10.40 10.44
CA LEU A 75 -16.33 -11.26 11.05
C LEU A 75 -15.33 -11.76 10.00
N ILE A 76 -14.06 -11.74 10.38
CA ILE A 76 -13.00 -12.30 9.55
C ILE A 76 -12.86 -13.80 9.84
N SER A 77 -12.74 -14.61 8.78
CA SER A 77 -12.60 -16.06 8.90
C SER A 77 -11.33 -16.45 9.65
N GLY A 78 -11.44 -17.36 10.62
CA GLY A 78 -10.27 -17.89 11.34
C GLY A 78 -9.31 -18.70 10.44
N LEU A 79 -9.80 -19.28 9.34
CA LEU A 79 -8.97 -20.00 8.38
C LEU A 79 -8.11 -19.08 7.53
N LEU A 80 -8.36 -17.76 7.56
CA LEU A 80 -7.52 -16.79 6.84
C LEU A 80 -6.11 -16.74 7.44
N ALA A 81 -5.94 -16.86 8.76
CA ALA A 81 -4.62 -16.80 9.39
C ALA A 81 -3.66 -17.88 8.84
N PRO A 82 -3.95 -19.18 8.90
CA PRO A 82 -3.10 -20.20 8.29
C PRO A 82 -3.09 -20.10 6.75
N GLY A 83 -4.19 -19.65 6.13
CA GLY A 83 -4.30 -19.51 4.68
C GLY A 83 -3.30 -18.53 4.11
N ILE A 84 -3.24 -17.33 4.67
CA ILE A 84 -2.30 -16.29 4.18
C ILE A 84 -0.86 -16.63 4.56
N LEU A 85 -0.61 -17.26 5.73
CA LEU A 85 0.71 -17.71 6.12
C LEU A 85 1.30 -18.67 5.08
N ILE A 86 0.55 -19.73 4.75
CA ILE A 86 0.99 -20.75 3.79
C ILE A 86 1.11 -20.14 2.39
N ALA A 87 0.12 -19.39 1.94
CA ALA A 87 0.10 -18.83 0.59
C ALA A 87 1.24 -17.81 0.38
N ASN A 88 1.50 -16.94 1.36
CA ASN A 88 2.60 -15.98 1.29
C ASN A 88 3.97 -16.71 1.26
N ALA A 89 4.18 -17.68 2.16
CA ALA A 89 5.39 -18.49 2.17
C ALA A 89 5.62 -19.21 0.83
N MET A 90 4.57 -19.76 0.23
CA MET A 90 4.64 -20.42 -1.07
C MET A 90 5.02 -19.43 -2.20
N THR A 91 4.47 -18.20 -2.19
CA THR A 91 4.84 -17.17 -3.17
C THR A 91 6.32 -16.82 -3.06
N VAL A 92 6.82 -16.59 -1.83
CA VAL A 92 8.22 -16.22 -1.59
C VAL A 92 9.17 -17.39 -1.85
N PHE A 93 8.78 -18.63 -1.51
CA PHE A 93 9.51 -19.86 -1.84
C PHE A 93 9.78 -20.01 -3.34
N ALA A 94 8.81 -19.61 -4.16
CA ALA A 94 8.95 -19.60 -5.62
C ALA A 94 9.50 -18.27 -6.18
N GLY A 95 10.10 -17.41 -5.34
CA GLY A 95 10.73 -16.17 -5.78
C GLY A 95 9.77 -15.06 -6.21
N GLY A 96 8.49 -15.11 -5.82
CA GLY A 96 7.54 -14.04 -6.09
C GLY A 96 7.97 -12.72 -5.42
N SER A 97 7.79 -11.61 -6.12
CA SER A 97 8.14 -10.27 -5.63
C SER A 97 7.01 -9.70 -4.77
N VAL A 98 6.89 -10.19 -3.53
CA VAL A 98 5.87 -9.78 -2.56
C VAL A 98 6.45 -9.74 -1.16
N GLY A 99 5.89 -8.89 -0.30
CA GLY A 99 6.21 -8.81 1.11
C GLY A 99 5.38 -9.76 1.98
N LYS A 100 5.64 -9.77 3.28
CA LYS A 100 4.90 -10.54 4.29
C LYS A 100 3.97 -9.67 5.15
N GLU A 101 4.10 -8.35 5.08
CA GLU A 101 3.53 -7.38 6.01
C GLU A 101 2.01 -7.29 5.89
N ALA A 102 1.49 -7.19 4.67
CA ALA A 102 0.05 -7.22 4.45
C ALA A 102 -0.56 -8.59 4.79
N GLY A 103 0.23 -9.67 4.59
CA GLY A 103 -0.10 -10.99 5.10
C GLY A 103 -0.20 -11.02 6.63
N ALA A 104 0.73 -10.35 7.33
CA ALA A 104 0.68 -10.18 8.78
C ALA A 104 -0.59 -9.45 9.23
N MET A 105 -0.98 -8.37 8.53
CA MET A 105 -2.22 -7.64 8.81
C MET A 105 -3.46 -8.54 8.66
N GLN A 106 -3.57 -9.30 7.57
CA GLN A 106 -4.69 -10.22 7.34
C GLN A 106 -4.72 -11.34 8.39
N MET A 107 -3.55 -11.91 8.71
CA MET A 107 -3.41 -12.93 9.75
C MET A 107 -3.81 -12.37 11.13
N GLY A 108 -3.35 -11.17 11.46
CA GLY A 108 -3.68 -10.49 12.71
C GLY A 108 -5.18 -10.24 12.85
N ALA A 109 -5.85 -9.74 11.81
CA ALA A 109 -7.30 -9.56 11.81
C ALA A 109 -8.06 -10.88 12.07
N SER A 110 -7.60 -11.97 11.47
CA SER A 110 -8.15 -13.31 11.68
C SER A 110 -7.91 -13.82 13.10
N LEU A 111 -6.67 -13.70 13.62
CA LEU A 111 -6.32 -14.10 14.98
C LEU A 111 -7.08 -13.29 16.03
N GLY A 112 -7.18 -11.97 15.88
CA GLY A 112 -7.94 -11.11 16.78
C GLY A 112 -9.39 -11.52 16.89
N THR A 113 -10.01 -11.86 15.75
CA THR A 113 -11.39 -12.39 15.73
C THR A 113 -11.50 -13.76 16.41
N MET A 114 -10.52 -14.64 16.25
CA MET A 114 -10.51 -15.96 16.90
C MET A 114 -10.32 -15.85 18.42
N ILE A 115 -9.37 -15.03 18.86
CA ILE A 115 -9.03 -14.82 20.27
C ILE A 115 -10.19 -14.13 21.01
N ALA A 116 -11.00 -13.35 20.33
CA ALA A 116 -12.17 -12.69 20.93
C ALA A 116 -13.28 -13.67 21.37
N ARG A 117 -13.33 -14.90 20.82
CA ARG A 117 -14.39 -15.88 21.10
C ARG A 117 -14.51 -16.26 22.58
N PRO A 118 -13.45 -16.68 23.30
CA PRO A 118 -13.54 -17.02 24.71
C PRO A 118 -13.91 -15.83 25.59
N PHE A 119 -13.59 -14.60 25.17
CA PHE A 119 -13.96 -13.38 25.88
C PHE A 119 -15.43 -12.97 25.64
N ARG A 120 -16.17 -13.72 24.81
CA ARG A 120 -17.57 -13.45 24.43
C ARG A 120 -17.78 -12.03 23.82
N LEU A 121 -16.72 -11.41 23.31
CA LEU A 121 -16.78 -10.08 22.70
C LEU A 121 -17.56 -10.08 21.37
N HIS A 122 -17.73 -11.26 20.75
CA HIS A 122 -18.56 -11.45 19.56
C HIS A 122 -20.06 -11.65 19.85
N ASN A 123 -20.44 -11.92 21.14
CA ASN A 123 -21.83 -12.25 21.54
C ASN A 123 -22.63 -11.01 21.96
N VAL A 124 -22.15 -9.80 21.72
CA VAL A 124 -22.91 -8.55 21.98
C VAL A 124 -24.17 -8.42 21.09
N VAL A 125 -24.40 -9.41 20.22
CA VAL A 125 -25.52 -9.57 19.28
C VAL A 125 -26.91 -9.55 19.93
N ARG A 126 -27.04 -9.55 21.24
CA ARG A 126 -28.35 -9.60 21.90
C ARG A 126 -28.89 -8.27 22.45
N ARG A 127 -28.27 -7.14 22.11
CA ARG A 127 -28.83 -5.82 22.43
C ARG A 127 -29.38 -5.18 21.16
N PRO A 128 -30.55 -4.50 21.20
CA PRO A 128 -31.27 -4.05 20.01
C PRO A 128 -30.66 -2.86 19.24
N HIS A 129 -29.42 -2.45 19.54
CA HIS A 129 -28.71 -1.45 18.76
C HIS A 129 -27.73 -2.10 17.81
N HIS A 130 -28.04 -2.06 16.52
CA HIS A 130 -27.28 -2.62 15.40
C HIS A 130 -25.83 -2.11 15.34
N ASP A 131 -25.56 -0.89 15.77
CA ASP A 131 -24.25 -0.23 15.74
C ASP A 131 -23.21 -0.86 16.68
N ASP A 132 -23.62 -1.29 17.88
CA ASP A 132 -22.67 -1.83 18.88
C ASP A 132 -21.99 -3.15 18.45
N THR A 133 -22.65 -3.94 17.61
CA THR A 133 -22.13 -5.22 17.15
C THR A 133 -21.09 -5.07 16.05
N GLN A 134 -21.35 -4.18 15.11
CA GLN A 134 -20.42 -3.87 14.01
C GLN A 134 -19.14 -3.28 14.55
N ASP A 135 -19.23 -2.37 15.51
CA ASP A 135 -18.09 -1.77 16.18
C ASP A 135 -17.23 -2.79 16.94
N MET A 136 -17.85 -3.81 17.53
CA MET A 136 -17.10 -4.85 18.25
C MET A 136 -16.33 -5.78 17.29
N HIS A 137 -16.92 -6.16 16.15
CA HIS A 137 -16.24 -6.95 15.14
C HIS A 137 -15.07 -6.19 14.53
N LEU A 138 -15.27 -4.89 14.23
CA LEU A 138 -14.20 -4.00 13.81
C LEU A 138 -13.07 -3.93 14.86
N TYR A 139 -13.41 -3.71 16.12
CA TYR A 139 -12.44 -3.60 17.20
C TYR A 139 -11.56 -4.84 17.35
N VAL A 140 -12.15 -6.03 17.38
CA VAL A 140 -11.36 -7.25 17.61
C VAL A 140 -10.44 -7.56 16.42
N ALA A 141 -10.90 -7.38 15.20
CA ALA A 141 -10.08 -7.58 14.02
C ALA A 141 -8.97 -6.51 13.90
N ALA A 142 -9.32 -5.23 14.15
CA ALA A 142 -8.37 -4.12 14.13
C ALA A 142 -7.27 -4.27 15.21
N THR A 143 -7.64 -4.71 16.41
CA THR A 143 -6.68 -4.96 17.50
C THR A 143 -5.66 -6.04 17.12
N GLY A 144 -6.11 -7.16 16.55
CA GLY A 144 -5.20 -8.21 16.08
C GLY A 144 -4.33 -7.77 14.90
N MET A 145 -4.91 -7.05 13.93
CA MET A 145 -4.18 -6.48 12.79
C MET A 145 -3.05 -5.55 13.25
N ALA A 146 -3.35 -4.61 14.16
CA ALA A 146 -2.38 -3.66 14.69
C ALA A 146 -1.28 -4.35 15.50
N ALA A 147 -1.63 -5.31 16.35
CA ALA A 147 -0.68 -6.03 17.19
C ALA A 147 0.32 -6.87 16.37
N THR A 148 -0.16 -7.57 15.32
CA THR A 148 0.71 -8.37 14.45
C THR A 148 1.66 -7.47 13.65
N PHE A 149 1.17 -6.36 13.13
CA PHE A 149 1.98 -5.40 12.39
C PHE A 149 3.01 -4.70 13.29
N SER A 150 2.62 -4.36 14.53
CA SER A 150 3.52 -3.82 15.56
C SER A 150 4.67 -4.77 15.89
N ALA A 151 4.38 -6.04 16.05
CA ALA A 151 5.38 -7.08 16.29
C ALA A 151 6.35 -7.23 15.10
N LEU A 152 5.84 -7.09 13.88
CA LEU A 152 6.63 -7.25 12.66
C LEU A 152 7.66 -6.12 12.47
N PHE A 153 7.25 -4.88 12.67
CA PHE A 153 8.09 -3.68 12.44
C PHE A 153 8.72 -3.09 13.68
N PHE A 154 8.49 -3.65 14.85
CA PHE A 154 8.91 -3.07 16.14
C PHE A 154 8.40 -1.64 16.35
N ALA A 155 7.19 -1.33 15.83
CA ALA A 155 6.65 0.01 15.76
C ALA A 155 5.21 0.06 16.31
N PRO A 156 5.01 0.11 17.64
CA PRO A 156 3.68 0.05 18.25
C PRO A 156 2.80 1.27 17.96
N LEU A 157 3.36 2.47 17.90
CA LEU A 157 2.58 3.68 17.61
C LEU A 157 2.18 3.77 16.14
N GLY A 158 3.14 3.52 15.25
CA GLY A 158 2.91 3.51 13.81
C GLY A 158 1.90 2.44 13.40
N ALA A 159 1.99 1.24 13.99
CA ALA A 159 1.06 0.15 13.73
C ALA A 159 -0.37 0.45 14.18
N CYS A 160 -0.53 0.99 15.40
CA CYS A 160 -1.84 1.40 15.90
C CYS A 160 -2.46 2.47 15.01
N MET A 161 -1.67 3.50 14.66
CA MET A 161 -2.13 4.59 13.81
C MET A 161 -2.47 4.12 12.39
N LEU A 162 -1.68 3.19 11.82
CA LEU A 162 -1.97 2.62 10.50
C LEU A 162 -3.37 2.01 10.46
N VAL A 163 -3.68 1.17 11.43
CA VAL A 163 -4.99 0.53 11.47
C VAL A 163 -6.11 1.54 11.73
N LEU A 164 -5.89 2.56 12.57
CA LEU A 164 -6.86 3.64 12.77
C LEU A 164 -7.11 4.43 11.49
N GLU A 165 -6.08 4.81 10.75
CA GLU A 165 -6.23 5.50 9.46
C GLU A 165 -6.93 4.60 8.44
N LEU A 166 -6.54 3.33 8.35
CA LEU A 166 -7.21 2.35 7.49
C LEU A 166 -8.70 2.19 7.85
N MET A 167 -9.06 2.23 9.12
CA MET A 167 -10.46 2.17 9.56
C MET A 167 -11.15 3.55 9.56
N ARG A 168 -10.55 4.58 8.98
CA ARG A 168 -11.07 5.96 8.96
C ARG A 168 -11.43 6.45 10.36
N PHE A 169 -10.61 6.09 11.35
CA PHE A 169 -10.77 6.41 12.78
C PHE A 169 -12.05 5.86 13.44
N ALA A 170 -12.77 4.93 12.79
CA ALA A 170 -13.96 4.32 13.39
C ALA A 170 -13.68 3.60 14.72
N GLY A 171 -12.46 3.08 14.92
CA GLY A 171 -12.03 2.42 16.15
C GLY A 171 -11.42 3.33 17.22
N LEU A 172 -11.48 4.65 17.09
CA LEU A 172 -10.76 5.60 17.95
C LEU A 172 -11.09 5.44 19.45
N ARG A 173 -12.33 5.09 19.79
CA ARG A 173 -12.74 4.83 21.18
C ARG A 173 -11.99 3.67 21.84
N TYR A 174 -11.39 2.79 21.06
CA TYR A 174 -10.63 1.62 21.52
C TYR A 174 -9.12 1.81 21.43
N VAL A 175 -8.63 3.00 21.07
CA VAL A 175 -7.21 3.27 20.82
C VAL A 175 -6.30 2.84 21.98
N CYS A 176 -6.68 3.12 23.23
CA CYS A 176 -5.89 2.70 24.40
C CYS A 176 -5.75 1.18 24.49
N SER A 177 -6.82 0.45 24.20
CA SER A 177 -6.82 -1.01 24.18
C SER A 177 -5.97 -1.56 23.01
N MET A 178 -6.09 -0.95 21.82
CA MET A 178 -5.26 -1.32 20.66
C MET A 178 -3.77 -1.07 20.93
N LEU A 179 -3.42 0.04 21.58
CA LEU A 179 -2.04 0.33 21.98
C LEU A 179 -1.49 -0.73 22.95
N VAL A 180 -2.28 -1.16 23.93
CA VAL A 180 -1.87 -2.27 24.82
C VAL A 180 -1.55 -3.52 24.02
N ALA A 181 -2.36 -3.88 23.02
CA ALA A 181 -2.10 -5.03 22.15
C ALA A 181 -0.84 -4.82 21.28
N CYS A 182 -0.64 -3.62 20.73
CA CYS A 182 0.54 -3.29 19.95
C CYS A 182 1.82 -3.40 20.79
N PHE A 183 1.84 -2.83 22.00
CA PHE A 183 2.98 -2.93 22.90
C PHE A 183 3.24 -4.37 23.35
N ALA A 184 2.19 -5.14 23.65
CA ALA A 184 2.34 -6.54 24.02
C ALA A 184 2.94 -7.38 22.86
N GLY A 185 2.47 -7.17 21.63
CA GLY A 185 3.03 -7.82 20.44
C GLY A 185 4.49 -7.41 20.17
N PHE A 186 4.77 -6.11 20.26
CA PHE A 186 6.13 -5.56 20.17
C PHE A 186 7.08 -6.20 21.20
N LEU A 187 6.69 -6.27 22.48
CA LEU A 187 7.52 -6.84 23.53
C LEU A 187 7.85 -8.31 23.27
N VAL A 188 6.89 -9.08 22.78
CA VAL A 188 7.12 -10.50 22.39
C VAL A 188 8.12 -10.56 21.25
N ALA A 189 7.91 -9.85 20.14
CA ALA A 189 8.82 -9.88 19.00
C ALA A 189 10.23 -9.36 19.36
N ASN A 190 10.31 -8.30 20.13
CA ASN A 190 11.56 -7.70 20.59
C ASN A 190 12.34 -8.64 21.52
N HIS A 191 11.64 -9.39 22.38
CA HIS A 191 12.28 -10.38 23.25
C HIS A 191 12.98 -11.48 22.46
N PHE A 192 12.37 -11.95 21.37
CA PHE A 192 12.97 -12.96 20.51
C PHE A 192 13.87 -12.39 19.41
N GLY A 193 13.85 -11.07 19.18
CA GLY A 193 14.63 -10.40 18.14
C GLY A 193 14.22 -10.78 16.71
N ILE A 194 12.95 -11.20 16.50
CA ILE A 194 12.44 -11.68 15.21
C ILE A 194 11.37 -10.72 14.68
N GLY A 195 11.69 -10.11 13.56
CA GLY A 195 10.84 -9.13 12.85
C GLY A 195 11.59 -8.56 11.66
N ASP A 196 11.00 -7.56 11.00
CA ASP A 196 11.64 -6.82 9.90
C ASP A 196 12.59 -5.76 10.46
N VAL A 197 13.84 -6.15 10.66
CA VAL A 197 14.88 -5.23 11.13
C VAL A 197 15.32 -4.34 9.96
N ILE A 198 15.05 -3.04 10.07
CA ILE A 198 15.47 -2.02 9.11
C ILE A 198 16.69 -1.27 9.66
N THR A 199 17.71 -1.13 8.82
CA THR A 199 18.96 -0.47 9.19
C THR A 199 18.73 1.00 9.53
N LYS A 200 19.25 1.44 10.69
CA LYS A 200 19.20 2.84 11.11
C LYS A 200 20.25 3.65 10.37
N VAL A 201 19.90 4.86 10.00
CA VAL A 201 20.79 5.81 9.33
C VAL A 201 21.10 7.00 10.23
N ALA A 202 22.26 7.66 9.99
CA ALA A 202 22.57 8.91 10.65
C ALA A 202 21.65 10.02 10.14
N ILE A 203 21.14 10.83 11.07
CA ILE A 203 20.27 11.95 10.69
C ILE A 203 21.14 13.22 10.58
N PRO A 204 21.21 13.87 9.41
CA PRO A 204 22.01 15.05 9.20
C PRO A 204 21.43 16.28 9.92
N HIS A 205 22.25 17.31 10.09
CA HIS A 205 21.77 18.58 10.60
C HIS A 205 20.73 19.20 9.65
N MET A 206 19.80 19.97 10.23
CA MET A 206 18.78 20.66 9.45
C MET A 206 19.39 21.81 8.65
N THR A 207 19.42 21.66 7.33
CA THR A 207 19.87 22.66 6.37
C THR A 207 18.81 22.88 5.32
N TRP A 208 18.80 24.05 4.69
CA TRP A 208 17.87 24.36 3.60
C TRP A 208 17.99 23.36 2.42
N HIS A 209 19.21 22.85 2.18
CA HIS A 209 19.45 21.82 1.18
C HIS A 209 18.68 20.52 1.54
N ASN A 210 18.86 20.01 2.76
CA ASN A 210 18.21 18.77 3.21
C ASN A 210 16.67 18.91 3.24
N VAL A 211 16.15 20.07 3.66
CA VAL A 211 14.72 20.38 3.62
C VAL A 211 14.20 20.40 2.17
N GLY A 212 14.91 21.09 1.28
CA GLY A 212 14.55 21.11 -0.14
C GLY A 212 14.54 19.72 -0.78
N MET A 213 15.51 18.88 -0.41
CA MET A 213 15.56 17.50 -0.87
C MET A 213 14.42 16.64 -0.33
N CYS A 214 13.98 16.83 0.92
CA CYS A 214 12.79 16.16 1.43
C CYS A 214 11.53 16.52 0.62
N VAL A 215 11.42 17.77 0.13
CA VAL A 215 10.34 18.18 -0.77
C VAL A 215 10.44 17.46 -2.12
N VAL A 216 11.63 17.43 -2.73
CA VAL A 216 11.87 16.72 -4.01
C VAL A 216 11.52 15.24 -3.90
N ILE A 217 12.00 14.58 -2.84
CA ILE A 217 11.68 13.16 -2.57
C ILE A 217 10.18 12.98 -2.33
N GLY A 218 9.55 13.89 -1.59
CA GLY A 218 8.10 13.86 -1.37
C GLY A 218 7.31 13.89 -2.68
N VAL A 219 7.71 14.76 -3.62
CA VAL A 219 7.09 14.84 -4.96
C VAL A 219 7.37 13.57 -5.78
N ALA A 220 8.61 13.06 -5.77
CA ALA A 220 8.95 11.82 -6.46
C ALA A 220 8.17 10.63 -5.89
N ALA A 221 8.08 10.53 -4.56
CA ALA A 221 7.30 9.51 -3.87
C ALA A 221 5.79 9.62 -4.18
N ALA A 222 5.26 10.85 -4.28
CA ALA A 222 3.88 11.10 -4.69
C ALA A 222 3.60 10.54 -6.08
N LEU A 223 4.50 10.82 -7.04
CA LEU A 223 4.37 10.36 -8.43
C LEU A 223 4.47 8.83 -8.53
N PHE A 224 5.58 8.26 -8.08
CA PHE A 224 5.84 6.83 -8.23
C PHE A 224 5.00 5.95 -7.29
N GLY A 225 4.69 6.41 -6.07
CA GLY A 225 3.80 5.72 -5.14
C GLY A 225 2.37 5.65 -5.66
N SER A 226 1.88 6.75 -6.24
CA SER A 226 0.57 6.79 -6.90
C SER A 226 0.54 5.90 -8.14
N LEU A 227 1.58 5.97 -8.99
CA LEU A 227 1.71 5.10 -10.16
C LEU A 227 1.69 3.62 -9.77
N PHE A 228 2.41 3.25 -8.72
CA PHE A 228 2.46 1.89 -8.21
C PHE A 228 1.10 1.39 -7.72
N ALA A 229 0.37 2.20 -6.94
CA ALA A 229 -0.97 1.86 -6.47
C ALA A 229 -1.96 1.69 -7.63
N VAL A 230 -1.95 2.64 -8.57
CA VAL A 230 -2.83 2.61 -9.75
C VAL A 230 -2.50 1.42 -10.65
N ALA A 231 -1.22 1.12 -10.87
CA ALA A 231 -0.81 0.01 -11.73
C ALA A 231 -1.25 -1.36 -11.17
N ILE A 232 -1.08 -1.61 -9.86
CA ILE A 232 -1.55 -2.85 -9.22
C ILE A 232 -3.07 -2.97 -9.39
N ARG A 233 -3.83 -1.93 -9.07
CA ARG A 233 -5.29 -1.93 -9.19
C ARG A 233 -5.76 -2.08 -10.63
N LEU A 234 -5.08 -1.45 -11.58
CA LEU A 234 -5.40 -1.57 -13.00
C LEU A 234 -5.24 -3.03 -13.46
N VAL A 235 -4.11 -3.68 -13.16
CA VAL A 235 -3.89 -5.09 -13.52
C VAL A 235 -4.92 -5.99 -12.84
N GLN A 236 -5.21 -5.80 -11.56
CA GLN A 236 -6.25 -6.54 -10.85
C GLN A 236 -7.64 -6.32 -11.48
N GLY A 237 -7.98 -5.07 -11.81
CA GLY A 237 -9.25 -4.73 -12.45
C GLY A 237 -9.41 -5.35 -13.84
N VAL A 238 -8.34 -5.31 -14.66
CA VAL A 238 -8.33 -5.94 -15.99
C VAL A 238 -8.46 -7.45 -15.87
N THR A 239 -7.66 -8.10 -15.02
CA THR A 239 -7.68 -9.57 -14.87
C THR A 239 -9.01 -10.08 -14.28
N ALA A 240 -9.67 -9.32 -13.42
CA ALA A 240 -10.97 -9.66 -12.88
C ALA A 240 -12.11 -9.54 -13.91
N ARG A 241 -12.03 -8.55 -14.82
CA ARG A 241 -13.06 -8.30 -15.84
C ARG A 241 -12.94 -9.21 -17.05
N VAL A 242 -11.69 -9.39 -17.56
CA VAL A 242 -11.43 -10.08 -18.82
C VAL A 242 -11.84 -11.54 -18.78
N ARG A 243 -11.49 -12.23 -17.73
CA ARG A 243 -11.81 -13.63 -17.54
C ARG A 243 -11.76 -13.93 -16.05
N ARG A 244 -12.90 -14.30 -15.46
CA ARG A 244 -12.98 -14.65 -14.02
C ARG A 244 -12.21 -15.93 -13.66
N ASN A 245 -11.29 -16.37 -14.52
CA ASN A 245 -10.46 -17.53 -14.28
C ASN A 245 -9.14 -17.10 -13.61
N TYR A 246 -9.16 -16.93 -12.31
CA TYR A 246 -7.99 -16.59 -11.49
C TYR A 246 -6.85 -17.59 -11.66
N TYR A 247 -7.16 -18.87 -11.94
CA TYR A 247 -6.14 -19.92 -12.19
C TYR A 247 -5.32 -19.62 -13.45
N LEU A 248 -5.97 -19.15 -14.51
CA LEU A 248 -5.27 -18.74 -15.73
C LEU A 248 -4.35 -17.55 -15.45
N TRP A 249 -4.85 -16.57 -14.71
CA TRP A 249 -4.09 -15.33 -14.46
C TRP A 249 -2.86 -15.55 -13.57
N VAL A 250 -2.92 -16.39 -12.53
CA VAL A 250 -1.73 -16.71 -11.74
C VAL A 250 -0.69 -17.47 -12.57
N VAL A 251 -1.11 -18.33 -13.51
CA VAL A 251 -0.18 -19.02 -14.43
C VAL A 251 0.47 -18.01 -15.39
N VAL A 252 -0.30 -17.12 -16.00
CA VAL A 252 0.22 -16.07 -16.89
C VAL A 252 1.17 -15.14 -16.15
N GLY A 253 0.79 -14.66 -14.97
CA GLY A 253 1.64 -13.80 -14.14
C GLY A 253 2.92 -14.51 -13.70
N GLY A 254 2.81 -15.77 -13.25
CA GLY A 254 3.96 -16.59 -12.87
C GLY A 254 4.93 -16.81 -14.03
N LEU A 255 4.40 -17.10 -15.23
CA LEU A 255 5.21 -17.24 -16.44
C LEU A 255 5.93 -15.94 -16.80
N LEU A 256 5.22 -14.80 -16.79
CA LEU A 256 5.82 -13.49 -17.07
C LEU A 256 6.96 -13.17 -16.09
N VAL A 257 6.73 -13.36 -14.79
CA VAL A 257 7.75 -13.12 -13.77
C VAL A 257 8.94 -14.07 -13.95
N ALA A 258 8.70 -15.38 -14.15
CA ALA A 258 9.76 -16.36 -14.31
C ALA A 258 10.62 -16.06 -15.54
N VAL A 259 10.00 -15.74 -16.69
CA VAL A 259 10.72 -15.38 -17.92
C VAL A 259 11.54 -14.11 -17.74
N LEU A 260 10.95 -13.04 -17.17
CA LEU A 260 11.66 -11.77 -16.96
C LEU A 260 12.84 -11.93 -16.01
N VAL A 261 12.62 -12.61 -14.87
CA VAL A 261 13.68 -12.83 -13.88
C VAL A 261 14.82 -13.67 -14.46
N THR A 262 14.50 -14.71 -15.22
CA THR A 262 15.52 -15.61 -15.81
C THR A 262 16.23 -14.96 -16.99
N ALA A 263 15.50 -14.32 -17.92
CA ALA A 263 16.09 -13.71 -19.10
C ALA A 263 16.95 -12.47 -18.80
N CYS A 264 16.54 -11.67 -17.82
CA CYS A 264 17.24 -10.43 -17.46
C CYS A 264 18.19 -10.58 -16.24
N GLY A 265 18.22 -11.73 -15.60
CA GLY A 265 19.04 -11.94 -14.39
C GLY A 265 18.53 -11.18 -13.16
N TRP A 266 17.23 -10.89 -13.06
CA TRP A 266 16.63 -10.02 -12.04
C TRP A 266 16.34 -10.71 -10.69
N VAL A 267 17.05 -11.78 -10.38
CA VAL A 267 16.86 -12.56 -9.12
C VAL A 267 16.97 -11.68 -7.87
N ARG A 268 17.90 -10.70 -7.85
CA ARG A 268 18.09 -9.76 -6.72
C ARG A 268 16.80 -8.99 -6.38
N TYR A 269 15.95 -8.70 -7.34
CA TYR A 269 14.74 -7.90 -7.17
C TYR A 269 13.49 -8.72 -6.80
N THR A 270 13.63 -10.03 -6.64
CA THR A 270 12.57 -10.92 -6.16
C THR A 270 12.39 -10.84 -4.64
N GLY A 271 11.34 -11.48 -4.10
CA GLY A 271 11.03 -11.50 -2.66
C GLY A 271 10.50 -10.16 -2.13
N SER A 272 10.54 -9.95 -0.80
CA SER A 272 9.94 -8.79 -0.14
C SER A 272 10.63 -7.46 -0.47
N GLY A 273 11.93 -7.48 -0.70
CA GLY A 273 12.74 -6.28 -0.86
C GLY A 273 13.35 -5.74 0.44
N GLY A 274 13.16 -6.42 1.59
CA GLY A 274 13.75 -5.99 2.85
C GLY A 274 15.28 -6.00 2.83
N ALA A 275 15.89 -7.05 2.28
CA ALA A 275 17.34 -7.10 2.09
C ALA A 275 17.83 -5.97 1.16
N LEU A 276 17.12 -5.74 0.05
CA LEU A 276 17.44 -4.67 -0.89
C LEU A 276 17.28 -3.28 -0.26
N LEU A 277 16.27 -3.07 0.59
CA LEU A 277 16.12 -1.83 1.36
C LEU A 277 17.31 -1.63 2.31
N ASN A 278 17.72 -2.68 3.04
CA ASN A 278 18.86 -2.60 3.93
C ASN A 278 20.18 -2.36 3.17
N ASP A 279 20.35 -2.93 1.98
CA ASP A 279 21.48 -2.63 1.10
C ASP A 279 21.52 -1.13 0.77
N VAL A 280 20.40 -0.53 0.37
CA VAL A 280 20.31 0.89 0.00
C VAL A 280 20.47 1.82 1.22
N LEU A 281 20.12 1.35 2.43
CA LEU A 281 20.34 2.07 3.68
C LEU A 281 21.79 1.95 4.20
N THR A 282 22.62 1.11 3.58
CA THR A 282 24.04 0.93 3.94
C THR A 282 25.02 1.42 2.86
N ALA A 283 24.58 1.42 1.59
CA ALA A 283 25.37 1.89 0.45
C ALA A 283 24.50 2.65 -0.56
N PRO A 284 24.97 3.78 -1.13
CA PRO A 284 24.23 4.55 -2.11
C PRO A 284 23.83 3.71 -3.34
N ASP A 285 22.57 3.78 -3.75
CA ASP A 285 22.08 3.20 -5.00
C ASP A 285 21.56 4.31 -5.92
N VAL A 286 22.24 4.52 -7.04
CA VAL A 286 21.90 5.54 -8.06
C VAL A 286 21.24 4.91 -9.29
N SER A 287 20.90 3.62 -9.21
CA SER A 287 20.34 2.89 -10.35
C SER A 287 18.85 3.10 -10.49
N PHE A 288 18.34 2.97 -11.71
CA PHE A 288 16.90 2.92 -11.98
C PHE A 288 16.28 1.54 -11.67
N ALA A 289 16.97 0.72 -10.89
CA ALA A 289 16.53 -0.64 -10.54
C ALA A 289 15.21 -0.68 -9.75
N PHE A 290 14.80 0.45 -9.14
CA PHE A 290 13.46 0.57 -8.55
C PHE A 290 12.34 0.25 -9.56
N ALA A 291 12.53 0.58 -10.85
CA ALA A 291 11.53 0.27 -11.89
C ALA A 291 11.38 -1.24 -12.10
N VAL A 292 12.48 -1.99 -12.02
CA VAL A 292 12.46 -3.47 -12.09
C VAL A 292 11.70 -4.06 -10.90
N LYS A 293 12.05 -3.62 -9.68
CA LYS A 293 11.36 -4.06 -8.46
C LYS A 293 9.87 -3.73 -8.50
N MET A 294 9.52 -2.52 -8.94
CA MET A 294 8.14 -2.06 -9.10
C MET A 294 7.38 -2.95 -10.08
N LEU A 295 7.95 -3.23 -11.26
CA LEU A 295 7.34 -4.08 -12.28
C LEU A 295 7.08 -5.51 -11.77
N LEU A 296 8.08 -6.15 -11.16
CA LEU A 296 7.94 -7.51 -10.63
C LEU A 296 6.86 -7.59 -9.55
N THR A 297 6.77 -6.59 -8.67
CA THR A 297 5.74 -6.55 -7.63
C THR A 297 4.34 -6.30 -8.21
N ILE A 298 4.21 -5.40 -9.21
CA ILE A 298 2.95 -5.16 -9.91
C ILE A 298 2.47 -6.46 -10.58
N LEU A 299 3.36 -7.20 -11.24
CA LEU A 299 3.02 -8.47 -11.87
C LEU A 299 2.58 -9.50 -10.82
N CYS A 300 3.31 -9.67 -9.71
CA CYS A 300 2.92 -10.64 -8.70
C CYS A 300 1.55 -10.31 -8.08
N LEU A 301 1.38 -9.10 -7.56
CA LEU A 301 0.15 -8.70 -6.87
C LEU A 301 -1.04 -8.51 -7.84
N GLY A 302 -0.77 -7.98 -9.03
CA GLY A 302 -1.77 -7.78 -10.07
C GLY A 302 -2.34 -9.08 -10.62
N PHE A 303 -1.53 -10.15 -10.65
CA PHE A 303 -1.95 -11.48 -11.08
C PHE A 303 -2.32 -12.41 -9.92
N TRP A 304 -2.75 -11.86 -8.79
CA TRP A 304 -3.39 -12.55 -7.66
C TRP A 304 -2.49 -13.45 -6.81
N PHE A 305 -1.18 -13.36 -6.92
CA PHE A 305 -0.29 -13.99 -5.95
C PHE A 305 -0.51 -13.41 -4.57
N LYS A 306 -0.49 -14.26 -3.56
CA LYS A 306 -0.71 -13.87 -2.16
C LYS A 306 0.58 -13.36 -1.55
N GLY A 307 0.52 -12.17 -0.97
CA GLY A 307 1.64 -11.50 -0.33
C GLY A 307 1.32 -10.04 -0.01
N GLY A 308 2.33 -9.31 0.46
CA GLY A 308 2.22 -7.91 0.88
C GLY A 308 2.91 -6.95 -0.08
N GLU A 309 2.46 -5.73 -0.06
CA GLU A 309 2.96 -4.59 -0.83
C GLU A 309 3.74 -3.57 0.00
N ILE A 310 3.68 -3.66 1.34
CA ILE A 310 4.22 -2.61 2.22
C ILE A 310 5.76 -2.59 2.19
N MET A 311 6.44 -3.73 2.40
CA MET A 311 7.91 -3.78 2.32
C MET A 311 8.42 -3.44 0.89
N PRO A 312 7.82 -3.99 -0.19
CA PRO A 312 8.15 -3.50 -1.53
C PRO A 312 8.01 -1.99 -1.69
N SER A 313 6.96 -1.37 -1.12
CA SER A 313 6.79 0.09 -1.19
C SER A 313 7.87 0.86 -0.42
N LEU A 314 8.25 0.41 0.78
CA LEU A 314 9.37 0.97 1.54
C LEU A 314 10.69 0.86 0.74
N CYS A 315 10.94 -0.30 0.14
CA CYS A 315 12.12 -0.55 -0.69
C CYS A 315 12.17 0.38 -1.91
N LEU A 316 11.05 0.51 -2.64
CA LEU A 316 10.95 1.42 -3.79
C LEU A 316 11.23 2.87 -3.40
N GLY A 317 10.61 3.32 -2.30
CA GLY A 317 10.84 4.66 -1.77
C GLY A 317 12.29 4.88 -1.34
N GLY A 318 12.90 3.88 -0.70
CA GLY A 318 14.31 3.91 -0.31
C GLY A 318 15.24 4.06 -1.52
N MET A 319 15.03 3.28 -2.58
CA MET A 319 15.82 3.37 -3.82
C MET A 319 15.67 4.74 -4.50
N ILE A 320 14.44 5.26 -4.60
CA ILE A 320 14.16 6.58 -5.19
C ILE A 320 14.79 7.69 -4.35
N GLY A 321 14.67 7.61 -3.03
CA GLY A 321 15.24 8.59 -2.11
C GLY A 321 16.75 8.60 -2.13
N SER A 322 17.40 7.44 -2.13
CA SER A 322 18.86 7.28 -2.26
C SER A 322 19.36 7.91 -3.56
N ALA A 323 18.77 7.54 -4.69
CA ALA A 323 19.13 8.09 -6.01
C ALA A 323 18.99 9.62 -6.05
N SER A 324 17.89 10.16 -5.51
CA SER A 324 17.62 11.60 -5.50
C SER A 324 18.69 12.39 -4.74
N PHE A 325 19.09 11.94 -3.54
CA PHE A 325 20.14 12.61 -2.77
C PHE A 325 21.53 12.41 -3.36
N ALA A 326 21.84 11.20 -3.83
CA ALA A 326 23.14 10.93 -4.46
C ALA A 326 23.39 11.82 -5.70
N MET A 327 22.38 12.06 -6.52
CA MET A 327 22.47 12.94 -7.70
C MET A 327 22.71 14.41 -7.36
N THR A 328 22.40 14.84 -6.15
CA THR A 328 22.54 16.24 -5.69
C THR A 328 23.73 16.44 -4.74
N GLY A 329 24.54 15.39 -4.51
CA GLY A 329 25.70 15.43 -3.61
C GLY A 329 25.33 15.40 -2.12
N GLY A 330 24.09 14.99 -1.78
CA GLY A 330 23.64 14.84 -0.41
C GLY A 330 23.88 13.43 0.15
N ASP A 331 23.43 13.21 1.40
CA ASP A 331 23.52 11.91 2.07
C ASP A 331 22.47 10.94 1.51
N ALA A 332 22.90 10.05 0.63
CA ALA A 332 22.03 9.07 -0.04
C ALA A 332 21.34 8.10 0.93
N LEU A 333 22.00 7.76 2.06
CA LEU A 333 21.43 6.85 3.06
C LEU A 333 20.28 7.52 3.80
N PHE A 334 20.45 8.78 4.17
CA PHE A 334 19.37 9.58 4.74
C PHE A 334 18.23 9.76 3.71
N GLY A 335 18.57 10.02 2.44
CA GLY A 335 17.61 10.07 1.36
C GLY A 335 16.78 8.80 1.23
N ALA A 336 17.40 7.63 1.38
CA ALA A 336 16.71 6.35 1.37
C ALA A 336 15.71 6.23 2.54
N ALA A 337 16.08 6.65 3.74
CA ALA A 337 15.19 6.62 4.89
C ALA A 337 13.95 7.53 4.70
N VAL A 338 14.17 8.76 4.26
CA VAL A 338 13.06 9.71 3.97
C VAL A 338 12.19 9.19 2.84
N GLY A 339 12.79 8.71 1.76
CA GLY A 339 12.09 8.21 0.58
C GLY A 339 11.19 7.02 0.88
N SER A 340 11.66 6.05 1.69
CA SER A 340 10.86 4.89 2.07
C SER A 340 9.56 5.29 2.78
N VAL A 341 9.64 6.22 3.73
CA VAL A 341 8.48 6.70 4.49
C VAL A 341 7.54 7.55 3.63
N CYS A 342 8.09 8.44 2.78
CA CYS A 342 7.31 9.26 1.86
C CYS A 342 6.53 8.42 0.84
N PHE A 343 7.18 7.38 0.30
CA PHE A 343 6.53 6.47 -0.64
C PHE A 343 5.38 5.70 0.01
N LEU A 344 5.59 5.20 1.23
CA LEU A 344 4.55 4.52 2.01
C LEU A 344 3.34 5.44 2.23
N ALA A 345 3.58 6.71 2.58
CA ALA A 345 2.53 7.70 2.80
C ALA A 345 1.71 7.97 1.52
N ALA A 346 2.37 8.10 0.37
CA ALA A 346 1.72 8.33 -0.91
C ALA A 346 0.96 7.09 -1.40
N PHE A 347 1.57 5.91 -1.27
CA PHE A 347 1.03 4.64 -1.74
C PHE A 347 -0.19 4.16 -0.95
N ASN A 348 -0.14 4.22 0.39
CA ASN A 348 -1.22 3.79 1.26
C ASN A 348 -2.25 4.89 1.55
N ARG A 349 -1.92 6.15 1.30
CA ARG A 349 -2.71 7.33 1.72
C ARG A 349 -2.92 7.43 3.23
N CYS A 350 -1.94 6.97 4.00
CA CYS A 350 -1.93 6.96 5.46
C CYS A 350 -0.74 7.79 5.99
N PRO A 351 -0.82 9.13 5.99
CA PRO A 351 0.31 10.00 6.31
C PRO A 351 0.72 9.97 7.78
N LEU A 352 -0.23 9.90 8.72
CA LEU A 352 0.09 9.91 10.15
C LEU A 352 0.80 8.63 10.57
N SER A 353 0.33 7.49 10.06
CA SER A 353 0.98 6.21 10.34
C SER A 353 2.35 6.10 9.68
N ALA A 354 2.50 6.55 8.44
CA ALA A 354 3.80 6.58 7.78
C ALA A 354 4.80 7.44 8.56
N PHE A 355 4.39 8.63 9.00
CA PHE A 355 5.21 9.51 9.84
C PHE A 355 5.63 8.82 11.14
N LEU A 356 4.67 8.27 11.90
CA LEU A 356 4.98 7.61 13.19
C LEU A 356 5.85 6.37 12.99
N LEU A 357 5.53 5.55 11.99
CA LEU A 357 6.33 4.37 11.63
C LEU A 357 7.77 4.77 11.29
N GLY A 358 7.93 5.83 10.50
CA GLY A 358 9.26 6.37 10.16
C GLY A 358 10.03 6.87 11.38
N CYS A 359 9.36 7.54 12.34
CA CYS A 359 9.98 7.98 13.58
C CYS A 359 10.40 6.81 14.48
N GLU A 360 9.61 5.74 14.54
CA GLU A 360 9.94 4.54 15.33
C GLU A 360 11.08 3.75 14.69
N ILE A 361 11.13 3.65 13.36
CA ILE A 361 12.17 2.91 12.62
C ILE A 361 13.48 3.68 12.59
N PHE A 362 13.46 4.93 12.15
CA PHE A 362 14.68 5.73 11.91
C PHE A 362 15.07 6.65 13.05
N GLY A 363 14.21 6.78 14.06
CA GLY A 363 14.44 7.62 15.24
C GLY A 363 13.73 8.97 15.15
N TRP A 364 13.38 9.51 16.32
CA TRP A 364 12.63 10.77 16.45
C TRP A 364 13.39 12.01 15.97
N ALA A 365 14.73 11.94 15.85
CA ALA A 365 15.53 13.01 15.26
C ALA A 365 15.16 13.24 13.77
N ALA A 366 14.66 12.24 13.08
CA ALA A 366 14.20 12.35 11.70
C ALA A 366 12.83 13.05 11.56
N ALA A 367 12.09 13.22 12.66
CA ALA A 367 10.70 13.70 12.63
C ALA A 367 10.47 14.97 11.80
N PRO A 368 11.26 16.06 11.91
CA PRO A 368 10.99 17.26 11.13
C PRO A 368 11.13 17.05 9.62
N PHE A 369 12.09 16.22 9.19
CA PHE A 369 12.29 15.88 7.78
C PHE A 369 11.18 14.98 7.26
N LEU A 370 10.81 13.96 8.05
CA LEU A 370 9.72 13.04 7.72
C LEU A 370 8.38 13.78 7.63
N ALA A 371 8.12 14.72 8.55
CA ALA A 371 6.91 15.53 8.49
C ALA A 371 6.78 16.30 7.19
N ILE A 372 7.86 16.98 6.75
CA ILE A 372 7.88 17.72 5.49
C ILE A 372 7.67 16.79 4.30
N GLY A 373 8.49 15.73 4.20
CA GLY A 373 8.43 14.80 3.07
C GLY A 373 7.10 14.07 2.96
N VAL A 374 6.55 13.59 4.08
CA VAL A 374 5.24 12.91 4.15
C VAL A 374 4.10 13.86 3.79
N CYS A 375 4.11 15.10 4.31
CA CYS A 375 3.10 16.09 3.93
C CYS A 375 3.10 16.34 2.43
N VAL A 376 4.28 16.56 1.83
CA VAL A 376 4.41 16.76 0.38
C VAL A 376 3.94 15.52 -0.39
N ALA A 377 4.41 14.33 -0.01
CA ALA A 377 4.03 13.08 -0.65
C ALA A 377 2.51 12.84 -0.60
N PHE A 378 1.87 13.17 0.52
CA PHE A 378 0.43 13.05 0.68
C PHE A 378 -0.32 14.11 -0.14
N MET A 379 0.12 15.37 -0.13
CA MET A 379 -0.57 16.45 -0.84
C MET A 379 -0.52 16.30 -2.37
N PHE A 380 0.61 15.88 -2.92
CA PHE A 380 0.80 15.73 -4.37
C PHE A 380 0.47 14.32 -4.87
N GLY A 381 0.30 13.35 -3.98
CA GLY A 381 -0.08 11.99 -4.34
C GLY A 381 -1.51 11.89 -4.88
N TYR A 382 -1.74 10.83 -5.67
CA TYR A 382 -3.06 10.54 -6.20
C TYR A 382 -4.07 10.26 -5.05
N PRO A 383 -5.31 10.74 -5.12
CA PRO A 383 -6.27 10.67 -3.99
C PRO A 383 -6.62 9.26 -3.51
N VAL A 384 -6.48 8.25 -4.36
CA VAL A 384 -6.85 6.86 -4.03
C VAL A 384 -5.60 6.02 -3.79
N GLY A 385 -5.38 5.57 -2.56
CA GLY A 385 -4.32 4.64 -2.19
C GLY A 385 -4.66 3.20 -2.52
N ILE A 386 -3.72 2.28 -2.26
CA ILE A 386 -3.88 0.85 -2.54
C ILE A 386 -5.04 0.22 -1.76
N TYR A 387 -5.35 0.69 -0.58
CA TYR A 387 -6.40 0.12 0.28
C TYR A 387 -7.77 0.81 0.14
N GLY A 388 -7.99 1.67 -0.84
CA GLY A 388 -9.26 2.39 -1.00
C GLY A 388 -9.69 3.24 0.20
N ALA A 389 -8.85 3.29 1.20
CA ALA A 389 -9.13 3.64 2.58
C ALA A 389 -8.54 4.95 3.05
N GLY A 390 -7.59 5.49 2.31
CA GLY A 390 -6.86 6.68 2.72
C GLY A 390 -7.76 7.88 3.00
N ILE A 391 -7.24 8.81 3.78
CA ILE A 391 -7.91 10.08 4.09
C ILE A 391 -8.14 10.85 2.80
N ASP A 392 -9.37 10.90 2.36
CA ASP A 392 -9.79 11.42 1.06
C ASP A 392 -10.15 12.91 1.18
N ILE A 393 -9.18 13.75 1.63
CA ILE A 393 -9.38 15.19 1.86
C ILE A 393 -9.50 15.96 0.55
N LEU A 394 -8.93 15.45 -0.56
CA LEU A 394 -8.82 16.16 -1.83
C LEU A 394 -9.44 15.42 -3.03
N ALA A 395 -10.30 14.43 -2.81
CA ALA A 395 -10.89 13.68 -3.91
C ALA A 395 -11.77 14.55 -4.80
N ARG A 396 -11.32 14.82 -6.01
CA ARG A 396 -12.12 15.48 -7.04
C ARG A 396 -13.24 14.53 -7.51
N PRO A 397 -14.50 14.99 -7.64
CA PRO A 397 -15.65 14.13 -7.94
C PRO A 397 -15.52 13.24 -9.19
N GLY A 398 -14.87 13.73 -10.25
CA GLY A 398 -14.74 13.02 -11.52
C GLY A 398 -13.86 11.77 -11.50
N TRP A 399 -12.85 11.72 -10.64
CA TRP A 399 -11.97 10.55 -10.51
C TRP A 399 -12.54 9.47 -9.62
N LYS A 400 -13.42 9.83 -8.67
CA LYS A 400 -14.16 8.85 -7.85
C LYS A 400 -15.03 7.94 -8.71
N GLN A 401 -15.72 8.48 -9.72
CA GLN A 401 -16.60 7.69 -10.59
C GLN A 401 -15.83 6.69 -11.46
N PHE A 402 -14.63 7.06 -11.94
CA PHE A 402 -13.81 6.16 -12.75
C PHE A 402 -13.33 4.94 -11.96
N PHE A 403 -12.85 5.13 -10.73
CA PHE A 403 -12.32 4.02 -9.91
C PHE A 403 -13.40 3.29 -9.11
N HIS A 404 -14.50 3.95 -8.73
CA HIS A 404 -15.65 3.29 -8.14
C HIS A 404 -16.32 2.33 -9.14
N GLY A 405 -16.46 2.73 -10.38
CA GLY A 405 -16.94 1.86 -11.45
C GLY A 405 -16.03 0.65 -11.71
N MET A 406 -14.70 0.77 -11.50
CA MET A 406 -13.78 -0.37 -11.56
C MET A 406 -13.88 -1.31 -10.34
N HIS A 407 -14.18 -0.77 -9.18
CA HIS A 407 -14.26 -1.54 -7.93
C HIS A 407 -15.63 -2.23 -7.75
N GLU A 408 -16.71 -1.53 -8.03
CA GLU A 408 -18.07 -2.05 -7.95
C GLU A 408 -18.35 -3.16 -8.98
N SER A 409 -17.86 -3.01 -10.20
CA SER A 409 -18.00 -4.07 -11.23
C SER A 409 -17.15 -5.31 -10.92
N ALA A 410 -16.10 -5.21 -10.11
CA ALA A 410 -15.33 -6.37 -9.64
C ALA A 410 -16.03 -7.13 -8.50
N LEU A 411 -16.97 -6.48 -7.77
CA LEU A 411 -17.65 -7.06 -6.60
C LEU A 411 -19.10 -7.49 -6.89
N LEU A 412 -19.80 -6.88 -7.85
CA LEU A 412 -21.26 -7.00 -7.99
C LEU A 412 -21.74 -7.94 -9.07
N ASP A 413 -20.91 -8.44 -9.97
CA ASP A 413 -21.39 -9.25 -11.10
C ASP A 413 -21.05 -10.74 -10.97
N GLU A 414 -21.81 -11.44 -10.11
CA GLU A 414 -21.77 -12.90 -10.03
C GLU A 414 -22.61 -13.61 -11.11
N SER A 415 -23.30 -12.90 -12.01
CA SER A 415 -24.37 -13.50 -12.81
C SER A 415 -24.18 -13.64 -14.33
N GLU A 416 -23.17 -13.05 -14.98
CA GLU A 416 -23.09 -13.18 -16.45
C GLU A 416 -21.70 -13.60 -16.98
N GLY A 417 -21.70 -14.70 -17.71
CA GLY A 417 -20.51 -15.31 -18.27
C GLY A 417 -20.20 -14.86 -19.71
N ASN A 418 -18.94 -15.04 -20.09
CA ASN A 418 -18.40 -15.05 -21.45
C ASN A 418 -18.31 -13.70 -22.20
N ALA A 419 -17.26 -12.93 -21.88
CA ALA A 419 -16.73 -11.96 -22.83
C ALA A 419 -15.48 -12.53 -23.54
N GLY A 420 -15.45 -12.49 -24.85
CA GLY A 420 -14.34 -13.03 -25.68
C GLY A 420 -13.13 -12.08 -25.71
N PHE A 421 -11.98 -12.59 -26.15
CA PHE A 421 -10.72 -11.84 -26.24
C PHE A 421 -10.82 -10.53 -27.06
N ILE A 422 -11.77 -10.45 -28.01
CA ILE A 422 -12.04 -9.27 -28.84
C ILE A 422 -12.68 -8.15 -27.98
N ASP A 423 -13.59 -8.49 -27.05
CA ASP A 423 -14.24 -7.51 -26.17
C ASP A 423 -13.27 -6.87 -25.20
N VAL A 424 -12.18 -7.56 -24.89
CA VAL A 424 -11.09 -7.08 -24.04
C VAL A 424 -10.24 -6.03 -24.74
N ALA A 425 -9.87 -6.28 -25.97
CA ALA A 425 -9.11 -5.31 -26.77
C ALA A 425 -9.98 -4.06 -27.03
N VAL A 426 -11.29 -4.23 -27.23
CA VAL A 426 -12.25 -3.15 -27.38
C VAL A 426 -12.46 -2.40 -26.05
N ALA A 427 -12.56 -3.09 -24.90
CA ALA A 427 -12.72 -2.46 -23.59
C ALA A 427 -11.42 -1.75 -23.15
N ALA A 428 -10.26 -2.31 -23.42
CA ALA A 428 -8.98 -1.64 -23.19
C ALA A 428 -8.79 -0.45 -24.15
N GLY A 429 -9.17 -0.59 -25.42
CA GLY A 429 -9.16 0.48 -26.40
C GLY A 429 -10.12 1.62 -26.01
N SER A 430 -11.34 1.32 -25.59
CA SER A 430 -12.33 2.31 -25.17
C SER A 430 -11.93 2.99 -23.86
N ALA A 431 -11.29 2.27 -22.93
CA ALA A 431 -10.76 2.87 -21.70
C ALA A 431 -9.60 3.82 -21.98
N ILE A 432 -8.69 3.46 -22.90
CA ILE A 432 -7.59 4.32 -23.35
C ILE A 432 -8.15 5.55 -24.11
N GLU A 433 -9.10 5.33 -25.01
CA GLU A 433 -9.78 6.41 -25.74
C GLU A 433 -10.51 7.37 -24.79
N GLN A 434 -11.15 6.84 -23.76
CA GLN A 434 -11.84 7.64 -22.75
C GLN A 434 -10.85 8.44 -21.86
N VAL A 435 -9.69 7.87 -21.53
CA VAL A 435 -8.62 8.57 -20.83
C VAL A 435 -8.03 9.67 -21.71
N VAL A 436 -7.75 9.36 -22.98
CA VAL A 436 -7.22 10.33 -23.97
C VAL A 436 -8.24 11.44 -24.24
N SER A 437 -9.52 11.10 -24.43
CA SER A 437 -10.58 12.10 -24.65
C SER A 437 -10.79 13.00 -23.42
N THR A 438 -10.74 12.44 -22.21
CA THR A 438 -10.87 13.21 -20.96
C THR A 438 -9.67 14.11 -20.74
N ALA A 439 -8.45 13.64 -21.05
CA ALA A 439 -7.24 14.46 -21.01
C ALA A 439 -7.29 15.57 -22.07
N HIS A 440 -7.79 15.28 -23.27
CA HIS A 440 -7.96 16.25 -24.35
C HIS A 440 -9.00 17.32 -23.99
N GLN A 441 -10.14 16.93 -23.39
CA GLN A 441 -11.17 17.86 -22.91
C GLN A 441 -10.65 18.71 -21.74
N ALA A 442 -9.84 18.17 -20.84
CA ALA A 442 -9.21 18.94 -19.77
C ALA A 442 -8.24 19.99 -20.32
N ALA A 443 -7.38 19.60 -21.26
CA ALA A 443 -6.46 20.51 -21.94
C ALA A 443 -7.19 21.60 -22.74
N HIS A 444 -8.32 21.25 -23.36
CA HIS A 444 -9.15 22.21 -24.10
C HIS A 444 -9.80 23.24 -23.16
N ARG A 445 -10.33 22.80 -22.01
CA ARG A 445 -10.90 23.71 -20.98
C ARG A 445 -9.84 24.64 -20.39
N GLU A 446 -8.64 24.13 -20.11
CA GLU A 446 -7.55 24.98 -19.66
C GLU A 446 -7.16 26.03 -20.74
N SER A 447 -7.10 25.64 -22.01
CA SER A 447 -6.79 26.54 -23.08
C SER A 447 -7.87 27.63 -23.28
N GLU A 448 -9.14 27.32 -23.06
CA GLU A 448 -10.24 28.28 -23.09
C GLU A 448 -10.21 29.23 -21.89
N GLN A 449 -9.93 28.70 -20.68
CA GLN A 449 -9.73 29.57 -19.51
C GLN A 449 -8.56 30.54 -19.70
N TRP A 450 -7.45 30.05 -20.25
CA TRP A 450 -6.32 30.92 -20.58
C TRP A 450 -6.66 31.99 -21.63
N ARG A 451 -7.42 31.67 -22.67
CA ARG A 451 -7.91 32.64 -23.66
C ARG A 451 -8.82 33.66 -23.02
N HIS A 452 -9.70 33.28 -22.12
CA HIS A 452 -10.59 34.18 -21.40
C HIS A 452 -9.82 35.14 -20.50
N ILE A 453 -8.83 34.67 -19.75
CA ILE A 453 -7.96 35.47 -18.88
C ILE A 453 -7.10 36.43 -19.70
N VAL A 454 -6.54 35.96 -20.81
CA VAL A 454 -5.75 36.82 -21.71
C VAL A 454 -6.63 37.86 -22.45
N GLY A 455 -7.87 37.48 -22.80
CA GLY A 455 -8.87 38.39 -23.40
C GLY A 455 -9.30 39.51 -22.45
N GLN A 456 -9.55 39.19 -21.19
CA GLN A 456 -9.87 40.18 -20.15
C GLN A 456 -8.70 41.16 -19.92
N ARG A 457 -7.46 40.68 -19.84
CA ARG A 457 -6.28 41.55 -19.70
C ARG A 457 -6.00 42.41 -20.91
N ARG A 458 -6.44 42.03 -22.12
CA ARG A 458 -6.37 42.88 -23.31
C ARG A 458 -7.48 43.92 -23.33
N GLY A 459 -8.69 43.60 -22.85
CA GLY A 459 -9.79 44.56 -22.69
C GLY A 459 -9.43 45.70 -21.72
N GLU A 460 -8.89 45.35 -20.57
CA GLU A 460 -8.46 46.34 -19.57
C GLU A 460 -7.34 47.27 -20.05
N ARG A 461 -6.44 46.81 -20.94
CA ARG A 461 -5.42 47.66 -21.55
C ARG A 461 -5.97 48.63 -22.63
N HIS A 462 -7.09 48.27 -23.26
CA HIS A 462 -7.71 49.17 -24.26
C HIS A 462 -8.54 50.26 -23.58
N ASP A 463 -9.14 50.00 -22.43
CA ASP A 463 -9.92 50.98 -21.68
C ASP A 463 -9.02 52.02 -20.96
N THR A 464 -7.83 51.60 -20.51
CA THR A 464 -6.84 52.56 -19.93
C THR A 464 -6.22 53.50 -20.94
N HIS A 465 -6.20 53.16 -22.24
CA HIS A 465 -5.72 54.07 -23.30
C HIS A 465 -6.80 55.00 -23.85
N ARG A 466 -8.09 54.70 -23.66
CA ARG A 466 -9.18 55.64 -24.06
C ARG A 466 -9.48 56.70 -23.00
N GLY A 467 -9.17 56.45 -21.73
CA GLY A 467 -9.37 57.43 -20.66
C GLY A 467 -8.34 58.55 -20.57
N SER A 468 -7.24 58.50 -21.36
CA SER A 468 -6.19 59.52 -21.34
C SER A 468 -6.21 60.50 -22.54
N ALA A 469 -7.17 60.31 -23.46
CA ALA A 469 -7.25 61.16 -24.68
C ALA A 469 -8.31 62.28 -24.60
N ASP A 470 -9.11 62.37 -23.54
CA ASP A 470 -10.24 63.29 -23.44
C ASP A 470 -10.08 64.37 -22.33
N SER A 471 -8.85 64.65 -21.89
CA SER A 471 -8.58 65.78 -20.97
C SER A 471 -7.49 66.74 -21.51
N GLY A 472 -7.71 67.34 -22.66
CA GLY A 472 -6.80 68.29 -23.23
C GLY A 472 -7.46 69.07 -24.33
N GLY A 473 -8.33 70.07 -23.96
CA GLY A 473 -8.87 70.97 -24.92
C GLY A 473 -10.01 71.84 -24.39
N GLY A 474 -9.71 73.01 -23.92
CA GLY A 474 -10.78 73.96 -23.62
C GLY A 474 -10.43 75.05 -22.63
N GLY A 475 -9.95 76.22 -23.10
CA GLY A 475 -9.99 77.46 -22.35
C GLY A 475 -8.67 78.15 -22.22
#